data_f86a4c0ac91c1f29961a1a86b264a096
#
_entry.id   f86a4c0ac91c1f29961a1a86b264a096
#
_cell.length_a   1.000
_cell.length_b   1.000
_cell.length_c   1.000
_cell.angle_alpha   90.00
_cell.angle_beta   90.00
_cell.angle_gamma   90.00
#
_symmetry.space_group_name_H-M   'P 1'
#
loop_
_entity.id
_entity.type
_entity.pdbx_description
1 polymer ?
#
loop_
_entity_poly.entity_id
_entity_poly.type
_entity_poly.pdbx_seq_one_letter_code
_entity_poly.pdbx_strand_id
1 'polypeptide(L)'
;MRLAEMTWQEAKRAVEEDRLVVVPVGSTEAHGPHLPLDVDTHQAGHVAELLAERVGAVVAPALPYSYAVTWIGFPGTVTLTAETFQQVLVEIVESLAAHGFRRVMILNAHRPNGSSVDVAARRVIDNLAPGAEFQVSALSYWEPGAARVNALRRSQVGGMGHACEFETSFQLATRPELVHMERLEGVHAPLVGWDLVAPGEPARTYEAWPAPSEAHPAIFGDPTVASAESGQAFLDAVVDALVEFVRRLESGAGGSYAERSTEVAR
;
A
#
# COMPACT_ATOMS: atom_id res chain seq x y z
N MET A 1 12.83 -9.93 6.73
CA MET A 1 13.59 -10.84 5.82
C MET A 1 13.01 -10.73 4.43
N ARG A 2 13.84 -10.63 3.39
CA ARG A 2 13.37 -10.53 2.00
C ARG A 2 13.32 -11.91 1.36
N LEU A 3 12.14 -12.35 0.90
CA LEU A 3 11.94 -13.66 0.26
C LEU A 3 12.88 -13.88 -0.93
N ALA A 4 13.13 -12.83 -1.73
CA ALA A 4 14.02 -12.89 -2.89
C ALA A 4 15.50 -13.17 -2.54
N GLU A 5 15.91 -12.95 -1.31
CA GLU A 5 17.27 -13.17 -0.82
C GLU A 5 17.40 -14.49 -0.05
N MET A 6 16.28 -15.21 0.15
CA MET A 6 16.26 -16.50 0.85
C MET A 6 16.55 -17.66 -0.10
N THR A 7 17.22 -18.66 0.42
CA THR A 7 17.20 -19.99 -0.20
C THR A 7 15.84 -20.66 0.06
N TRP A 8 15.48 -21.67 -0.74
CA TRP A 8 14.21 -22.38 -0.51
C TRP A 8 14.15 -23.08 0.86
N GLN A 9 15.31 -23.49 1.43
CA GLN A 9 15.38 -24.06 2.77
C GLN A 9 15.09 -23.04 3.87
N GLU A 10 15.49 -21.78 3.68
CA GLU A 10 15.17 -20.68 4.58
C GLU A 10 13.69 -20.30 4.48
N ALA A 11 13.12 -20.28 3.28
CA ALA A 11 11.68 -20.10 3.10
C ALA A 11 10.88 -21.22 3.78
N LYS A 12 11.35 -22.49 3.69
CA LYS A 12 10.72 -23.59 4.42
C LYS A 12 10.73 -23.40 5.94
N ARG A 13 11.84 -22.91 6.50
CA ARG A 13 11.89 -22.58 7.94
C ARG A 13 10.90 -21.48 8.31
N ALA A 14 10.76 -20.45 7.47
CA ALA A 14 9.79 -19.38 7.69
C ALA A 14 8.34 -19.89 7.69
N VAL A 15 8.02 -20.90 6.86
CA VAL A 15 6.73 -21.63 6.90
C VAL A 15 6.56 -22.37 8.21
N GLU A 16 7.58 -23.15 8.64
CA GLU A 16 7.55 -23.93 9.88
C GLU A 16 7.41 -23.02 11.12
N GLU A 17 7.93 -21.82 11.08
CA GLU A 17 7.81 -20.78 12.11
C GLU A 17 6.50 -19.99 12.03
N ASP A 18 5.60 -20.33 11.11
CA ASP A 18 4.32 -19.64 10.85
C ASP A 18 4.47 -18.12 10.63
N ARG A 19 5.50 -17.70 9.88
CA ARG A 19 5.75 -16.28 9.67
C ARG A 19 4.72 -15.65 8.75
N LEU A 20 4.34 -14.42 9.06
CA LEU A 20 3.55 -13.55 8.17
C LEU A 20 4.37 -13.27 6.89
N VAL A 21 3.73 -13.35 5.72
CA VAL A 21 4.31 -12.84 4.46
C VAL A 21 3.62 -11.54 4.08
N VAL A 22 4.40 -10.49 3.89
CA VAL A 22 3.92 -9.22 3.35
C VAL A 22 4.19 -9.20 1.85
N VAL A 23 3.16 -8.97 1.05
CA VAL A 23 3.21 -8.79 -0.41
C VAL A 23 3.02 -7.31 -0.71
N PRO A 24 4.11 -6.54 -0.93
CA PRO A 24 4.00 -5.13 -1.24
C PRO A 24 3.50 -4.91 -2.66
N VAL A 25 2.59 -3.97 -2.84
CA VAL A 25 1.98 -3.66 -4.14
C VAL A 25 2.00 -2.15 -4.36
N GLY A 26 2.67 -1.73 -5.40
CA GLY A 26 2.72 -0.33 -5.82
C GLY A 26 2.15 -0.09 -7.20
N SER A 27 2.74 0.85 -7.90
CA SER A 27 2.54 1.16 -9.31
C SER A 27 3.83 1.67 -9.94
N THR A 28 3.83 1.78 -11.27
CA THR A 28 4.78 2.57 -12.05
C THR A 28 3.98 3.62 -12.80
N GLU A 29 3.92 4.84 -12.30
CA GLU A 29 3.08 5.91 -12.85
C GLU A 29 3.64 7.32 -12.61
N ALA A 30 3.12 8.29 -13.35
CA ALA A 30 3.51 9.69 -13.20
C ALA A 30 3.15 10.24 -11.81
N HIS A 31 4.10 10.90 -11.17
CA HIS A 31 3.98 11.55 -9.86
C HIS A 31 4.50 13.01 -9.93
N GLY A 32 3.84 13.81 -10.74
CA GLY A 32 4.28 15.17 -10.97
C GLY A 32 5.61 15.27 -11.74
N PRO A 33 6.13 16.48 -11.95
CA PRO A 33 7.44 16.68 -12.59
C PRO A 33 8.61 16.41 -11.63
N HIS A 34 8.35 16.27 -10.35
CA HIS A 34 9.34 16.33 -9.28
C HIS A 34 9.67 14.96 -8.63
N LEU A 35 8.88 13.93 -8.86
CA LEU A 35 9.09 12.61 -8.30
C LEU A 35 9.33 11.55 -9.39
N PRO A 36 10.03 10.44 -9.06
CA PRO A 36 10.23 9.33 -9.98
C PRO A 36 8.92 8.56 -10.21
N LEU A 37 8.89 7.69 -11.21
CA LEU A 37 7.71 6.90 -11.56
C LEU A 37 7.41 5.74 -10.58
N ASP A 38 8.36 5.35 -9.76
CA ASP A 38 8.26 4.19 -8.87
C ASP A 38 7.90 4.55 -7.41
N VAL A 39 7.33 5.73 -7.17
CA VAL A 39 6.97 6.22 -5.83
C VAL A 39 6.22 5.15 -5.04
N ASP A 40 5.12 4.67 -5.56
CA ASP A 40 4.26 3.69 -4.87
C ASP A 40 4.97 2.36 -4.63
N THR A 41 5.73 1.88 -5.63
CA THR A 41 6.49 0.63 -5.51
C THR A 41 7.56 0.72 -4.43
N HIS A 42 8.27 1.86 -4.39
CA HIS A 42 9.25 2.11 -3.35
C HIS A 42 8.59 2.21 -1.97
N GLN A 43 7.52 2.96 -1.84
CA GLN A 43 6.80 3.12 -0.57
C GLN A 43 6.27 1.78 -0.04
N ALA A 44 5.62 0.97 -0.91
CA ALA A 44 5.15 -0.35 -0.54
C ALA A 44 6.27 -1.25 -0.02
N GLY A 45 7.39 -1.31 -0.74
CA GLY A 45 8.54 -2.13 -0.39
C GLY A 45 9.20 -1.67 0.91
N HIS A 46 9.49 -0.37 1.02
CA HIS A 46 10.17 0.20 2.17
C HIS A 46 9.36 0.07 3.47
N VAL A 47 8.06 0.37 3.42
CA VAL A 47 7.16 0.19 4.58
C VAL A 47 7.06 -1.28 4.97
N ALA A 48 6.96 -2.20 3.99
CA ALA A 48 6.92 -3.63 4.26
C ALA A 48 8.20 -4.13 4.94
N GLU A 49 9.37 -3.63 4.55
CA GLU A 49 10.65 -3.97 5.16
C GLU A 49 10.74 -3.50 6.61
N LEU A 50 10.38 -2.25 6.89
CA LEU A 50 10.35 -1.70 8.24
C LEU A 50 9.34 -2.44 9.15
N LEU A 51 8.16 -2.75 8.62
CA LEU A 51 7.18 -3.58 9.32
C LEU A 51 7.77 -4.96 9.64
N ALA A 52 8.37 -5.62 8.64
CA ALA A 52 8.92 -6.96 8.79
C ALA A 52 10.06 -7.04 9.81
N GLU A 53 10.89 -6.01 9.93
CA GLU A 53 11.91 -5.90 10.99
C GLU A 53 11.29 -5.88 12.39
N ARG A 54 10.14 -5.24 12.55
CA ARG A 54 9.45 -5.06 13.83
C ARG A 54 8.62 -6.30 14.27
N VAL A 55 8.09 -7.07 13.31
CA VAL A 55 7.19 -8.21 13.59
C VAL A 55 7.76 -9.55 13.16
N GLY A 56 8.97 -9.61 12.62
CA GLY A 56 9.59 -10.85 12.18
C GLY A 56 8.97 -11.45 10.90
N ALA A 57 8.35 -10.63 10.04
CA ALA A 57 7.72 -11.10 8.82
C ALA A 57 8.71 -11.37 7.67
N VAL A 58 8.24 -12.04 6.63
CA VAL A 58 8.90 -12.19 5.33
C VAL A 58 8.30 -11.19 4.35
N VAL A 59 9.13 -10.51 3.56
CA VAL A 59 8.70 -9.57 2.53
C VAL A 59 8.89 -10.19 1.15
N ALA A 60 7.80 -10.37 0.40
CA ALA A 60 7.86 -10.77 -1.00
C ALA A 60 8.41 -9.61 -1.87
N PRO A 61 8.94 -9.90 -3.08
CA PRO A 61 9.29 -8.84 -4.03
C PRO A 61 8.11 -7.90 -4.28
N ALA A 62 8.37 -6.59 -4.25
CA ALA A 62 7.31 -5.61 -4.51
C ALA A 62 6.81 -5.73 -5.95
N LEU A 63 5.49 -5.69 -6.12
CA LEU A 63 4.83 -5.72 -7.43
C LEU A 63 4.78 -4.29 -8.01
N PRO A 64 5.54 -3.99 -9.09
CA PRO A 64 5.65 -2.63 -9.61
C PRO A 64 4.59 -2.29 -10.66
N TYR A 65 3.84 -3.27 -11.16
CA TYR A 65 2.81 -3.08 -12.17
C TYR A 65 1.44 -3.47 -11.65
N SER A 66 0.50 -2.53 -11.73
CA SER A 66 -0.84 -2.66 -11.18
C SER A 66 -1.88 -1.91 -12.04
N TYR A 67 -3.04 -1.63 -11.50
CA TYR A 67 -4.08 -0.85 -12.17
C TYR A 67 -3.81 0.65 -12.03
N ALA A 68 -3.00 1.21 -12.92
CA ALA A 68 -2.54 2.60 -12.94
C ALA A 68 -3.13 3.42 -14.11
N VAL A 69 -4.38 3.16 -14.47
CA VAL A 69 -5.04 3.74 -15.65
C VAL A 69 -5.21 5.26 -15.57
N THR A 70 -5.26 5.83 -14.38
CA THR A 70 -5.46 7.27 -14.16
C THR A 70 -4.41 8.11 -14.89
N TRP A 71 -3.16 7.68 -14.87
CA TRP A 71 -2.03 8.42 -15.41
C TRP A 71 -1.50 7.85 -16.73
N ILE A 72 -2.28 7.00 -17.43
CA ILE A 72 -1.83 6.34 -18.67
C ILE A 72 -1.49 7.32 -19.79
N GLY A 73 -1.99 8.57 -19.72
CA GLY A 73 -1.64 9.66 -20.65
C GLY A 73 -0.20 10.19 -20.49
N PHE A 74 0.53 9.77 -19.45
CA PHE A 74 1.89 10.22 -19.17
C PHE A 74 2.90 9.15 -19.55
N PRO A 75 3.93 9.47 -20.36
CA PRO A 75 4.98 8.54 -20.75
C PRO A 75 5.67 7.92 -19.52
N GLY A 76 5.87 6.60 -19.54
CA GLY A 76 6.47 5.84 -18.45
C GLY A 76 5.45 5.23 -17.49
N THR A 77 4.20 5.67 -17.49
CA THR A 77 3.13 4.95 -16.77
C THR A 77 2.85 3.62 -17.44
N VAL A 78 2.84 2.54 -16.63
CA VAL A 78 2.53 1.18 -17.08
C VAL A 78 1.32 0.67 -16.29
N THR A 79 0.25 0.31 -16.99
CA THR A 79 -0.96 -0.20 -16.35
C THR A 79 -1.29 -1.61 -16.82
N LEU A 80 -1.81 -2.41 -15.90
CA LEU A 80 -2.53 -3.66 -16.20
C LEU A 80 -4.03 -3.38 -16.22
N THR A 81 -4.82 -4.27 -16.82
CA THR A 81 -6.26 -4.26 -16.56
C THR A 81 -6.54 -4.69 -15.12
N ALA A 82 -7.69 -4.30 -14.57
CA ALA A 82 -8.06 -4.70 -13.21
C ALA A 82 -8.11 -6.22 -13.04
N GLU A 83 -8.62 -6.94 -14.05
CA GLU A 83 -8.72 -8.40 -14.08
C GLU A 83 -7.35 -9.06 -14.08
N THR A 84 -6.42 -8.57 -14.93
CA THR A 84 -5.04 -9.10 -14.98
C THR A 84 -4.33 -8.86 -13.67
N PHE A 85 -4.45 -7.65 -13.11
CA PHE A 85 -3.83 -7.32 -11.83
C PHE A 85 -4.37 -8.19 -10.68
N GLN A 86 -5.69 -8.36 -10.59
CA GLN A 86 -6.30 -9.26 -9.61
C GLN A 86 -5.81 -10.69 -9.78
N GLN A 87 -5.70 -11.18 -11.03
CA GLN A 87 -5.26 -12.54 -11.30
C GLN A 87 -3.80 -12.75 -10.87
N VAL A 88 -2.91 -11.79 -11.14
CA VAL A 88 -1.50 -11.83 -10.69
C VAL A 88 -1.43 -11.91 -9.16
N LEU A 89 -2.22 -11.12 -8.43
CA LEU A 89 -2.25 -11.17 -6.96
C LEU A 89 -2.75 -12.52 -6.44
N VAL A 90 -3.83 -13.05 -7.03
CA VAL A 90 -4.39 -14.36 -6.66
C VAL A 90 -3.31 -15.44 -6.83
N GLU A 91 -2.66 -15.51 -7.99
CA GLU A 91 -1.66 -16.54 -8.28
C GLU A 91 -0.42 -16.44 -7.37
N ILE A 92 0.02 -15.23 -7.04
CA ILE A 92 1.11 -15.01 -6.07
C ILE A 92 0.72 -15.55 -4.69
N VAL A 93 -0.45 -15.17 -4.18
CA VAL A 93 -0.89 -15.56 -2.84
C VAL A 93 -1.19 -17.05 -2.76
N GLU A 94 -1.83 -17.63 -3.79
CA GLU A 94 -2.07 -19.08 -3.87
C GLU A 94 -0.76 -19.88 -3.93
N SER A 95 0.26 -19.39 -4.62
CA SER A 95 1.59 -20.03 -4.65
C SER A 95 2.23 -20.05 -3.25
N LEU A 96 2.11 -18.96 -2.50
CA LEU A 96 2.57 -18.90 -1.11
C LEU A 96 1.78 -19.88 -0.21
N ALA A 97 0.47 -19.91 -0.36
CA ALA A 97 -0.42 -20.82 0.37
C ALA A 97 -0.11 -22.30 0.05
N ALA A 98 0.15 -22.64 -1.22
CA ALA A 98 0.51 -23.99 -1.64
C ALA A 98 1.83 -24.49 -1.03
N HIS A 99 2.73 -23.58 -0.66
CA HIS A 99 3.97 -23.89 0.05
C HIS A 99 3.83 -23.95 1.58
N GLY A 100 2.63 -23.65 2.11
CA GLY A 100 2.31 -23.76 3.54
C GLY A 100 2.39 -22.46 4.33
N PHE A 101 2.62 -21.31 3.70
CA PHE A 101 2.41 -20.04 4.38
C PHE A 101 0.91 -19.88 4.69
N ARG A 102 0.57 -19.56 5.91
CA ARG A 102 -0.83 -19.48 6.37
C ARG A 102 -1.30 -18.04 6.59
N ARG A 103 -0.39 -17.09 6.64
CA ARG A 103 -0.70 -15.68 6.91
C ARG A 103 -0.06 -14.79 5.85
N VAL A 104 -0.89 -14.12 5.06
CA VAL A 104 -0.43 -13.21 4.00
C VAL A 104 -1.08 -11.84 4.19
N MET A 105 -0.30 -10.78 4.03
CA MET A 105 -0.76 -9.40 4.00
C MET A 105 -0.43 -8.77 2.64
N ILE A 106 -1.45 -8.36 1.89
CA ILE A 106 -1.28 -7.53 0.70
C ILE A 106 -1.20 -6.08 1.16
N LEU A 107 -0.03 -5.47 1.06
CA LEU A 107 0.23 -4.10 1.50
C LEU A 107 0.28 -3.17 0.30
N ASN A 108 -0.81 -2.46 0.07
CA ASN A 108 -1.00 -1.59 -1.08
C ASN A 108 -0.47 -0.18 -0.81
N ALA A 109 0.21 0.41 -1.81
CA ALA A 109 0.66 1.80 -1.79
C ALA A 109 0.04 2.67 -2.91
N HIS A 110 -0.82 2.09 -3.76
CA HIS A 110 -1.46 2.81 -4.85
C HIS A 110 -2.98 2.83 -4.64
N ARG A 111 -3.56 4.02 -4.40
CA ARG A 111 -4.97 4.16 -4.05
C ARG A 111 -5.94 3.48 -5.02
N PRO A 112 -5.80 3.61 -6.36
CA PRO A 112 -6.68 2.94 -7.31
C PRO A 112 -6.71 1.41 -7.23
N ASN A 113 -5.71 0.78 -6.65
CA ASN A 113 -5.66 -0.67 -6.45
C ASN A 113 -6.66 -1.17 -5.38
N GLY A 114 -7.16 -0.31 -4.47
CA GLY A 114 -7.86 -0.71 -3.25
C GLY A 114 -8.96 -1.76 -3.48
N SER A 115 -9.91 -1.49 -4.38
CA SER A 115 -10.97 -2.46 -4.69
C SER A 115 -10.44 -3.76 -5.32
N SER A 116 -9.38 -3.68 -6.12
CA SER A 116 -8.77 -4.85 -6.78
C SER A 116 -8.06 -5.76 -5.78
N VAL A 117 -7.36 -5.20 -4.79
CA VAL A 117 -6.69 -6.00 -3.76
C VAL A 117 -7.71 -6.68 -2.83
N ASP A 118 -8.83 -6.00 -2.51
CA ASP A 118 -9.93 -6.59 -1.74
C ASP A 118 -10.55 -7.79 -2.47
N VAL A 119 -10.86 -7.63 -3.77
CA VAL A 119 -11.42 -8.70 -4.61
C VAL A 119 -10.43 -9.85 -4.74
N ALA A 120 -9.15 -9.57 -4.97
CA ALA A 120 -8.11 -10.61 -5.06
C ALA A 120 -7.99 -11.40 -3.76
N ALA A 121 -7.95 -10.73 -2.60
CA ALA A 121 -7.92 -11.38 -1.30
C ALA A 121 -9.14 -12.29 -1.08
N ARG A 122 -10.34 -11.84 -1.46
CA ARG A 122 -11.56 -12.65 -1.38
C ARG A 122 -11.50 -13.86 -2.30
N ARG A 123 -11.07 -13.69 -3.55
CA ARG A 123 -10.92 -14.80 -4.52
C ARG A 123 -9.98 -15.89 -4.02
N VAL A 124 -8.86 -15.54 -3.39
CA VAL A 124 -7.95 -16.50 -2.77
C VAL A 124 -8.70 -17.37 -1.74
N ILE A 125 -9.46 -16.75 -0.85
CA ILE A 125 -10.22 -17.50 0.18
C ILE A 125 -11.28 -18.40 -0.46
N ASP A 126 -11.96 -17.92 -1.50
CA ASP A 126 -13.01 -18.71 -2.20
C ASP A 126 -12.43 -19.91 -2.96
N ASN A 127 -11.18 -19.85 -3.38
CA ASN A 127 -10.46 -20.94 -4.06
C ASN A 127 -9.88 -22.00 -3.11
N LEU A 128 -9.78 -21.69 -1.82
CA LEU A 128 -9.26 -22.64 -0.82
C LEU A 128 -10.33 -23.66 -0.41
N ALA A 129 -9.85 -24.83 0.02
CA ALA A 129 -10.75 -25.85 0.57
C ALA A 129 -11.49 -25.32 1.83
N PRO A 130 -12.79 -25.67 2.01
CA PRO A 130 -13.51 -25.31 3.22
C PRO A 130 -12.76 -25.78 4.48
N GLY A 131 -12.58 -24.88 5.43
CA GLY A 131 -11.84 -25.16 6.67
C GLY A 131 -10.31 -25.03 6.57
N ALA A 132 -9.78 -24.58 5.45
CA ALA A 132 -8.35 -24.28 5.34
C ALA A 132 -7.94 -23.22 6.38
N GLU A 133 -6.86 -23.50 7.10
CA GLU A 133 -6.26 -22.55 8.03
C GLU A 133 -5.40 -21.53 7.26
N PHE A 134 -6.03 -20.53 6.68
CA PHE A 134 -5.36 -19.48 5.93
C PHE A 134 -6.00 -18.12 6.20
N GLN A 135 -5.17 -17.11 6.34
CA GLN A 135 -5.59 -15.72 6.52
C GLN A 135 -4.92 -14.83 5.48
N VAL A 136 -5.72 -14.04 4.79
CA VAL A 136 -5.23 -12.94 3.95
C VAL A 136 -5.82 -11.64 4.44
N SER A 137 -4.96 -10.62 4.61
CA SER A 137 -5.35 -9.24 4.89
C SER A 137 -4.96 -8.37 3.70
N ALA A 138 -5.82 -7.45 3.29
CA ALA A 138 -5.56 -6.47 2.24
C ALA A 138 -5.85 -5.08 2.77
N LEU A 139 -4.89 -4.16 2.67
CA LEU A 139 -5.03 -2.79 3.16
C LEU A 139 -4.05 -1.85 2.47
N SER A 140 -4.38 -0.56 2.43
CA SER A 140 -3.40 0.46 2.06
C SER A 140 -2.56 0.83 3.27
N TYR A 141 -1.23 0.96 3.08
CA TYR A 141 -0.28 1.10 4.18
C TYR A 141 -0.55 2.30 5.10
N TRP A 142 -1.17 3.36 4.58
CA TRP A 142 -1.49 4.57 5.36
C TRP A 142 -2.76 4.43 6.21
N GLU A 143 -3.67 3.50 5.88
CA GLU A 143 -4.99 3.40 6.54
C GLU A 143 -4.92 3.22 8.06
N PRO A 144 -4.11 2.29 8.61
CA PRO A 144 -4.03 2.12 10.05
C PRO A 144 -3.48 3.34 10.79
N GLY A 145 -2.61 4.10 10.13
CA GLY A 145 -1.95 5.29 10.67
C GLY A 145 -2.60 6.62 10.28
N ALA A 146 -3.69 6.62 9.51
CA ALA A 146 -4.26 7.82 8.89
C ALA A 146 -4.48 8.98 9.86
N ALA A 147 -5.06 8.72 11.04
CA ALA A 147 -5.28 9.77 12.05
C ALA A 147 -3.96 10.35 12.59
N ARG A 148 -2.91 9.53 12.73
CA ARG A 148 -1.60 9.98 13.19
C ARG A 148 -0.92 10.86 12.14
N VAL A 149 -0.94 10.42 10.88
CA VAL A 149 -0.40 11.18 9.74
C VAL A 149 -1.14 12.51 9.59
N ASN A 150 -2.49 12.49 9.68
CA ASN A 150 -3.30 13.70 9.61
C ASN A 150 -2.96 14.71 10.73
N ALA A 151 -2.60 14.26 11.92
CA ALA A 151 -2.18 15.14 13.01
C ALA A 151 -0.81 15.79 12.79
N LEU A 152 0.02 15.22 11.92
CA LEU A 152 1.39 15.68 11.60
C LEU A 152 1.43 16.54 10.33
N ARG A 153 0.37 16.56 9.51
CA ARG A 153 0.33 17.25 8.22
C ARG A 153 0.54 18.77 8.35
N ARG A 154 1.09 19.35 7.30
CA ARG A 154 1.25 20.80 7.13
C ARG A 154 0.28 21.37 6.11
N SER A 155 -0.09 20.60 5.09
CA SER A 155 -1.09 21.01 4.08
C SER A 155 -2.50 21.02 4.67
N GLN A 156 -3.38 21.80 4.09
CA GLN A 156 -4.81 21.76 4.41
C GLN A 156 -5.47 20.46 3.91
N VAL A 157 -6.71 20.20 4.33
CA VAL A 157 -7.52 19.09 3.81
C VAL A 157 -7.63 19.19 2.29
N GLY A 158 -7.46 18.06 1.58
CA GLY A 158 -7.31 18.01 0.12
C GLY A 158 -5.86 18.13 -0.36
N GLY A 159 -4.91 18.38 0.54
CA GLY A 159 -3.49 18.49 0.24
C GLY A 159 -2.72 17.17 0.24
N MET A 160 -3.35 16.04 0.65
CA MET A 160 -2.74 14.71 0.67
C MET A 160 -3.49 13.74 -0.25
N GLY A 161 -3.29 13.85 -1.54
CA GLY A 161 -3.94 13.03 -2.57
C GLY A 161 -2.96 12.17 -3.38
N HIS A 162 -2.23 12.80 -4.33
CA HIS A 162 -1.29 12.11 -5.23
C HIS A 162 -0.12 13.03 -5.56
N ALA A 163 1.11 12.52 -5.54
CA ALA A 163 2.34 13.31 -5.66
C ALA A 163 2.36 14.52 -4.68
N CYS A 164 1.79 14.34 -3.52
CA CYS A 164 1.37 15.33 -2.54
C CYS A 164 2.39 15.51 -1.41
N GLU A 165 2.02 16.25 -0.35
CA GLU A 165 2.85 16.40 0.85
C GLU A 165 3.33 15.04 1.39
N PHE A 166 2.43 14.06 1.52
CA PHE A 166 2.73 12.77 2.12
C PHE A 166 3.77 12.00 1.32
N GLU A 167 3.53 11.82 0.02
CA GLU A 167 4.41 11.05 -0.86
C GLU A 167 5.73 11.76 -1.12
N THR A 168 5.69 13.09 -1.35
CA THR A 168 6.90 13.89 -1.54
C THR A 168 7.78 13.89 -0.29
N SER A 169 7.18 14.04 0.90
CA SER A 169 7.93 13.97 2.16
C SER A 169 8.57 12.60 2.37
N PHE A 170 7.85 11.52 2.05
CA PHE A 170 8.38 10.17 2.13
C PHE A 170 9.60 10.01 1.21
N GLN A 171 9.50 10.45 -0.05
CA GLN A 171 10.63 10.38 -0.99
C GLN A 171 11.83 11.24 -0.52
N LEU A 172 11.58 12.44 0.01
CA LEU A 172 12.62 13.29 0.59
C LEU A 172 13.34 12.63 1.78
N ALA A 173 12.62 11.85 2.59
CA ALA A 173 13.21 11.14 3.73
C ALA A 173 14.03 9.92 3.32
N THR A 174 13.65 9.24 2.22
CA THR A 174 14.21 7.93 1.87
C THR A 174 15.09 7.91 0.61
N ARG A 175 14.85 8.81 -0.35
CA ARG A 175 15.60 8.94 -1.62
C ARG A 175 15.64 10.39 -2.11
N PRO A 176 16.18 11.33 -1.31
CA PRO A 176 16.18 12.77 -1.65
C PRO A 176 16.85 13.06 -2.99
N GLU A 177 17.80 12.23 -3.43
CA GLU A 177 18.52 12.38 -4.70
C GLU A 177 17.62 12.20 -5.95
N LEU A 178 16.42 11.63 -5.80
CA LEU A 178 15.44 11.44 -6.87
C LEU A 178 14.30 12.48 -6.83
N VAL A 179 14.34 13.42 -5.89
CA VAL A 179 13.30 14.44 -5.72
C VAL A 179 13.78 15.78 -6.27
N HIS A 180 13.01 16.37 -7.16
CA HIS A 180 13.34 17.60 -7.89
C HIS A 180 12.37 18.73 -7.51
N MET A 181 12.42 19.22 -6.27
CA MET A 181 11.51 20.27 -5.77
C MET A 181 11.53 21.55 -6.62
N GLU A 182 12.66 21.86 -7.25
CA GLU A 182 12.80 23.02 -8.17
C GLU A 182 11.87 22.94 -9.38
N ARG A 183 11.41 21.76 -9.77
CA ARG A 183 10.47 21.56 -10.88
C ARG A 183 9.02 21.88 -10.52
N LEU A 184 8.76 22.21 -9.27
CA LEU A 184 7.43 22.68 -8.81
C LEU A 184 7.24 24.18 -8.99
N GLU A 185 8.28 24.94 -9.37
CA GLU A 185 8.16 26.38 -9.60
C GLU A 185 7.13 26.68 -10.70
N GLY A 186 6.10 27.47 -10.36
CA GLY A 186 5.01 27.80 -11.27
C GLY A 186 3.99 26.69 -11.53
N VAL A 187 4.11 25.54 -10.87
CA VAL A 187 3.12 24.45 -10.95
C VAL A 187 1.95 24.74 -10.03
N HIS A 188 0.75 24.74 -10.59
CA HIS A 188 -0.51 24.86 -9.83
C HIS A 188 -1.19 23.50 -9.76
N ALA A 189 -1.04 22.81 -8.63
CA ALA A 189 -1.69 21.54 -8.39
C ALA A 189 -3.07 21.75 -7.75
N PRO A 190 -4.13 21.07 -8.22
CA PRO A 190 -5.44 21.18 -7.61
C PRO A 190 -5.48 20.48 -6.26
N LEU A 191 -6.12 21.11 -5.27
CA LEU A 191 -6.56 20.40 -4.08
C LEU A 191 -7.74 19.52 -4.47
N VAL A 192 -7.83 18.35 -3.84
CA VAL A 192 -8.91 17.40 -4.13
C VAL A 192 -10.01 17.47 -3.10
N GLY A 193 -11.22 17.08 -3.48
CA GLY A 193 -12.36 16.94 -2.57
C GLY A 193 -12.27 15.72 -1.64
N TRP A 194 -11.20 14.95 -1.74
CA TRP A 194 -10.87 13.78 -0.92
C TRP A 194 -9.44 13.87 -0.41
N ASP A 195 -9.09 13.06 0.58
CA ASP A 195 -7.77 13.07 1.19
C ASP A 195 -7.43 11.66 1.70
N LEU A 196 -6.18 11.24 1.59
CA LEU A 196 -5.76 9.89 2.00
C LEU A 196 -5.92 9.65 3.50
N VAL A 197 -5.83 10.70 4.30
CA VAL A 197 -5.72 10.60 5.76
C VAL A 197 -6.68 11.52 6.54
N ALA A 198 -7.52 12.32 5.87
CA ALA A 198 -8.43 13.23 6.55
C ALA A 198 -9.48 12.48 7.37
N PRO A 199 -9.75 12.91 8.64
CA PRO A 199 -10.77 12.29 9.46
C PRO A 199 -12.16 12.59 8.91
N GLY A 200 -13.03 11.59 8.91
CA GLY A 200 -14.42 11.70 8.48
C GLY A 200 -14.67 11.61 6.98
N GLU A 201 -13.63 11.61 6.17
CA GLU A 201 -13.76 11.23 4.77
C GLU A 201 -14.06 9.72 4.68
N PRO A 202 -15.00 9.30 3.80
CA PRO A 202 -15.20 7.88 3.59
C PRO A 202 -13.88 7.30 3.08
N ALA A 203 -13.26 6.45 3.86
CA ALA A 203 -11.94 5.88 3.62
C ALA A 203 -11.79 5.20 2.23
N ARG A 204 -12.90 5.04 1.50
CA ARG A 204 -12.99 4.34 0.23
C ARG A 204 -13.81 5.04 -0.85
N THR A 205 -14.03 6.36 -0.76
CA THR A 205 -14.61 7.07 -1.90
C THR A 205 -13.63 7.02 -3.06
N TYR A 206 -14.03 6.37 -4.15
CA TYR A 206 -13.29 6.33 -5.39
C TYR A 206 -14.06 7.15 -6.44
N GLU A 207 -13.43 8.21 -6.91
CA GLU A 207 -13.91 8.98 -8.04
C GLU A 207 -13.10 8.59 -9.27
N ALA A 208 -13.78 8.24 -10.35
CA ALA A 208 -13.16 7.89 -11.62
C ALA A 208 -13.48 8.96 -12.67
N TRP A 209 -12.46 9.40 -13.36
CA TRP A 209 -12.57 10.31 -14.51
C TRP A 209 -11.63 9.86 -15.63
N PRO A 210 -11.83 10.36 -16.87
CA PRO A 210 -10.90 10.07 -17.96
C PRO A 210 -9.48 10.48 -17.61
N ALA A 211 -8.50 9.68 -18.06
CA ALA A 211 -7.09 9.98 -17.84
C ALA A 211 -6.76 11.41 -18.28
N PRO A 212 -6.11 12.23 -17.43
CA PRO A 212 -5.73 13.58 -17.79
C PRO A 212 -4.64 13.58 -18.88
N SER A 213 -4.57 14.68 -19.62
CA SER A 213 -3.51 14.90 -20.59
C SER A 213 -2.23 15.41 -19.90
N GLU A 214 -1.11 15.43 -20.62
CA GLU A 214 0.17 15.99 -20.15
C GLU A 214 0.11 17.47 -19.75
N ALA A 215 -0.99 18.18 -20.06
CA ALA A 215 -1.22 19.54 -19.56
C ALA A 215 -1.59 19.58 -18.07
N HIS A 216 -2.00 18.44 -17.49
CA HIS A 216 -2.23 18.31 -16.04
C HIS A 216 -0.89 18.07 -15.34
N PRO A 217 -0.64 18.66 -14.16
CA PRO A 217 0.63 18.50 -13.47
C PRO A 217 0.90 17.09 -12.93
N ALA A 218 -0.01 16.14 -13.06
CA ALA A 218 0.02 14.81 -12.44
C ALA A 218 0.24 14.90 -10.91
N ILE A 219 -0.42 15.86 -10.28
CA ILE A 219 -0.41 16.11 -8.83
C ILE A 219 -1.85 16.35 -8.37
N PHE A 220 -2.25 15.72 -7.29
CA PHE A 220 -3.45 16.07 -6.52
C PHE A 220 -3.05 16.34 -5.08
N GLY A 221 -3.05 17.61 -4.67
CA GLY A 221 -2.67 18.04 -3.33
C GLY A 221 -1.56 19.09 -3.32
N ASP A 222 -0.84 19.18 -2.20
CA ASP A 222 0.17 20.22 -2.00
C ASP A 222 1.55 19.62 -1.65
N PRO A 223 2.43 19.40 -2.64
CA PRO A 223 3.80 18.95 -2.40
C PRO A 223 4.73 20.06 -1.87
N THR A 224 4.33 21.35 -1.93
CA THR A 224 5.25 22.48 -1.64
C THR A 224 5.63 22.58 -0.18
N VAL A 225 4.81 22.01 0.71
CA VAL A 225 5.04 21.97 2.17
C VAL A 225 5.80 20.72 2.64
N ALA A 226 6.15 19.85 1.71
CA ALA A 226 6.84 18.59 2.00
C ALA A 226 8.25 18.81 2.57
N SER A 227 8.68 17.92 3.45
CA SER A 227 10.04 17.90 3.99
C SER A 227 10.47 16.48 4.39
N ALA A 228 11.78 16.23 4.41
CA ALA A 228 12.34 14.97 4.88
C ALA A 228 11.96 14.69 6.35
N GLU A 229 11.91 15.72 7.19
CA GLU A 229 11.49 15.61 8.59
C GLU A 229 10.03 15.12 8.70
N SER A 230 9.11 15.73 7.94
CA SER A 230 7.73 15.26 7.87
C SER A 230 7.64 13.84 7.35
N GLY A 231 8.45 13.50 6.34
CA GLY A 231 8.50 12.15 5.76
C GLY A 231 8.89 11.08 6.79
N GLN A 232 9.93 11.34 7.59
CA GLN A 232 10.30 10.43 8.67
C GLN A 232 9.20 10.29 9.73
N ALA A 233 8.59 11.41 10.14
CA ALA A 233 7.50 11.38 11.11
C ALA A 233 6.26 10.62 10.59
N PHE A 234 5.91 10.78 9.31
CA PHE A 234 4.83 10.02 8.68
C PHE A 234 5.15 8.53 8.61
N LEU A 235 6.39 8.20 8.23
CA LEU A 235 6.85 6.82 8.14
C LEU A 235 6.78 6.13 9.51
N ASP A 236 7.27 6.76 10.56
CA ASP A 236 7.22 6.24 11.93
C ASP A 236 5.76 6.02 12.37
N ALA A 237 4.88 7.00 12.13
CA ALA A 237 3.45 6.91 12.48
C ALA A 237 2.72 5.75 11.77
N VAL A 238 3.04 5.54 10.49
CA VAL A 238 2.47 4.45 9.68
C VAL A 238 2.99 3.10 10.16
N VAL A 239 4.30 2.94 10.31
CA VAL A 239 4.92 1.67 10.72
C VAL A 239 4.45 1.26 12.10
N ASP A 240 4.39 2.18 13.06
CA ASP A 240 3.87 1.91 14.40
C ASP A 240 2.42 1.42 14.37
N ALA A 241 1.56 2.07 13.56
CA ALA A 241 0.18 1.65 13.42
C ALA A 241 0.01 0.29 12.74
N LEU A 242 0.85 -0.02 11.75
CA LEU A 242 0.89 -1.34 11.09
C LEU A 242 1.35 -2.44 12.07
N VAL A 243 2.36 -2.17 12.89
CA VAL A 243 2.82 -3.11 13.95
C VAL A 243 1.68 -3.40 14.93
N GLU A 244 0.96 -2.38 15.38
CA GLU A 244 -0.21 -2.55 16.24
C GLU A 244 -1.32 -3.36 15.55
N PHE A 245 -1.53 -3.11 14.25
CA PHE A 245 -2.51 -3.86 13.46
C PHE A 245 -2.14 -5.35 13.38
N VAL A 246 -0.88 -5.69 13.05
CA VAL A 246 -0.40 -7.08 12.99
C VAL A 246 -0.54 -7.77 14.35
N ARG A 247 -0.12 -7.12 15.44
CA ARG A 247 -0.25 -7.67 16.79
C ARG A 247 -1.69 -7.95 17.21
N ARG A 248 -2.65 -7.11 16.79
CA ARG A 248 -4.08 -7.38 17.01
C ARG A 248 -4.56 -8.60 16.24
N LEU A 249 -4.11 -8.79 15.00
CA LEU A 249 -4.45 -10.00 14.23
C LEU A 249 -3.89 -11.25 14.91
N GLU A 250 -2.66 -11.21 15.42
CA GLU A 250 -2.00 -12.33 16.11
C GLU A 250 -2.65 -12.68 17.46
N SER A 251 -3.12 -11.68 18.19
CA SER A 251 -3.77 -11.91 19.49
C SER A 251 -5.19 -12.47 19.39
N GLY A 252 -5.74 -12.61 18.19
CA GLY A 252 -7.13 -13.01 18.00
C GLY A 252 -8.15 -12.00 18.54
N ALA A 253 -7.71 -10.82 18.96
CA ALA A 253 -8.57 -9.78 19.56
C ALA A 253 -9.67 -9.25 18.60
N GLY A 254 -9.66 -9.68 17.33
CA GLY A 254 -10.74 -9.49 16.36
C GLY A 254 -11.76 -10.62 16.31
N GLY A 255 -11.59 -11.70 17.10
CA GLY A 255 -12.35 -12.95 16.99
C GLY A 255 -12.19 -13.62 15.63
N SER A 256 -11.97 -14.91 15.53
CA SER A 256 -12.03 -15.58 14.23
C SER A 256 -13.45 -15.43 13.65
N TYR A 257 -13.58 -15.41 12.33
CA TYR A 257 -14.92 -15.40 11.68
C TYR A 257 -15.77 -16.59 12.17
N ALA A 258 -15.14 -17.72 12.50
CA ALA A 258 -15.80 -18.91 13.05
C ALA A 258 -16.38 -18.66 14.46
N GLU A 259 -15.69 -17.93 15.34
CA GLU A 259 -16.18 -17.60 16.69
C GLU A 259 -17.35 -16.60 16.62
N ARG A 260 -17.28 -15.60 15.73
CA ARG A 260 -18.37 -14.62 15.52
C ARG A 260 -19.62 -15.24 14.87
N SER A 261 -19.48 -16.25 14.01
CA SER A 261 -20.63 -16.92 13.41
C SER A 261 -21.35 -17.86 14.37
N THR A 262 -20.69 -18.33 15.44
CA THR A 262 -21.33 -19.12 16.50
C THR A 262 -22.06 -18.27 17.55
N GLU A 263 -21.69 -17.00 17.74
CA GLU A 263 -22.42 -16.06 18.62
C GLU A 263 -23.72 -15.54 18.01
N VAL A 264 -23.80 -15.41 16.69
CA VAL A 264 -25.03 -14.95 15.98
C VAL A 264 -26.06 -16.09 15.84
N ALA A 265 -25.67 -17.35 16.05
CA ALA A 265 -26.54 -18.52 15.96
C ALA A 265 -27.12 -18.96 17.31
N ARG A 266 -26.89 -18.20 18.38
CA ARG A 266 -27.50 -18.35 19.72
C ARG A 266 -28.41 -17.17 20.03
#